data_a56c6ed9860612d561c7e5325ffccf14
#
_entry.id   a56c6ed9860612d561c7e5325ffccf14
#
_cell.length_a   1.000
_cell.length_b   1.000
_cell.length_c   1.000
_cell.angle_alpha   90.00
_cell.angle_beta   90.00
_cell.angle_gamma   90.00
#
_symmetry.space_group_name_H-M   'P 1'
#
loop_
_entity.id
_entity.type
_entity.pdbx_description
1 polymer ?
#
loop_
_entity_poly.entity_id
_entity_poly.type
_entity_poly.pdbx_seq_one_letter_code
_entity_poly.pdbx_strand_id
1 'polypeptide(L)'
;MKSEKTIGSFSTGIKNKLHEILGSSSYSGMIEAKDVKELIVMSGLSEEKFLLELLKVARDFALPKISNFNVGAISSGISGNIYFGANQEFPGTSLNFTLHAEQASLSNAALHGELGIKSVTVTYIPCCLCRQFMLELDNAMDLKIILPDKTLTLKDLVPYPFGPSDLGITARFMREIDNGLMKNVTCPSDKAVACEARKAANKSYSPYSNSFSGVALQVKDGRIMTGRYIENAAYNISMNPMTAVVSSLNMHGLEYHDICKAVIVEPKKNTVSQIETAKTLLKAVNNAIELEIVKID
;
A
#
# COMPACT_ATOMS: atom_id res chain seq x y z
N MET A 1 2.31 -12.04 17.19
CA MET A 1 1.55 -11.48 16.04
C MET A 1 0.84 -10.20 16.48
N LYS A 2 0.86 -9.12 15.65
CA LYS A 2 0.27 -7.80 16.04
C LYS A 2 -1.22 -7.87 16.40
N SER A 3 -1.98 -8.76 15.76
CA SER A 3 -3.45 -8.85 15.89
C SER A 3 -3.94 -9.95 16.84
N GLU A 4 -3.09 -10.51 17.69
CA GLU A 4 -3.42 -11.67 18.54
C GLU A 4 -4.67 -11.46 19.39
N LYS A 5 -4.75 -10.31 20.08
CA LYS A 5 -5.90 -9.96 20.94
C LYS A 5 -7.20 -9.84 20.14
N THR A 6 -7.14 -9.20 18.97
CA THR A 6 -8.31 -8.98 18.10
C THR A 6 -8.79 -10.29 17.49
N ILE A 7 -7.88 -11.13 16.99
CA ILE A 7 -8.20 -12.46 16.47
C ILE A 7 -8.87 -13.32 17.53
N GLY A 8 -8.46 -13.20 18.79
CA GLY A 8 -9.08 -13.89 19.93
C GLY A 8 -10.57 -13.58 20.15
N SER A 9 -11.09 -12.49 19.57
CA SER A 9 -12.53 -12.12 19.65
C SER A 9 -13.43 -12.82 18.66
N PHE A 10 -12.87 -13.50 17.64
CA PHE A 10 -13.63 -14.25 16.64
C PHE A 10 -14.01 -15.64 17.17
N SER A 11 -15.01 -16.29 16.51
CA SER A 11 -15.36 -17.68 16.78
C SER A 11 -14.16 -18.61 16.53
N THR A 12 -14.11 -19.75 17.22
CA THR A 12 -12.95 -20.66 17.20
C THR A 12 -12.52 -21.05 15.78
N GLY A 13 -13.45 -21.33 14.87
CA GLY A 13 -13.13 -21.68 13.48
C GLY A 13 -12.45 -20.53 12.74
N ILE A 14 -13.03 -19.32 12.78
CA ILE A 14 -12.47 -18.11 12.14
C ILE A 14 -11.13 -17.77 12.76
N LYS A 15 -11.03 -17.81 14.08
CA LYS A 15 -9.80 -17.58 14.83
C LYS A 15 -8.67 -18.48 14.32
N ASN A 16 -8.90 -19.79 14.22
CA ASN A 16 -7.88 -20.74 13.76
C ASN A 16 -7.45 -20.44 12.33
N LYS A 17 -8.39 -20.16 11.45
CA LYS A 17 -8.11 -19.81 10.04
C LYS A 17 -7.33 -18.50 9.92
N LEU A 18 -7.69 -17.47 10.68
CA LEU A 18 -6.94 -16.21 10.71
C LEU A 18 -5.53 -16.40 11.27
N HIS A 19 -5.34 -17.24 12.30
CA HIS A 19 -3.99 -17.59 12.79
C HIS A 19 -3.15 -18.31 11.73
N GLU A 20 -3.74 -19.23 10.97
CA GLU A 20 -3.08 -19.90 9.85
C GLU A 20 -2.60 -18.88 8.81
N ILE A 21 -3.50 -17.99 8.36
CA ILE A 21 -3.21 -17.01 7.31
C ILE A 21 -2.19 -15.97 7.78
N LEU A 22 -2.48 -15.28 8.88
CA LEU A 22 -1.65 -14.15 9.35
C LEU A 22 -0.35 -14.61 10.02
N GLY A 23 -0.28 -15.86 10.47
CA GLY A 23 0.93 -16.48 11.03
C GLY A 23 1.85 -17.09 9.97
N SER A 24 1.41 -17.16 8.72
CA SER A 24 2.25 -17.66 7.62
C SER A 24 3.45 -16.74 7.38
N SER A 25 4.62 -17.32 7.10
CA SER A 25 5.81 -16.56 6.69
C SER A 25 5.63 -15.85 5.34
N SER A 26 4.67 -16.29 4.53
CA SER A 26 4.29 -15.67 3.26
C SER A 26 3.24 -14.56 3.39
N TYR A 27 2.69 -14.34 4.60
CA TYR A 27 1.69 -13.28 4.79
C TYR A 27 2.27 -11.90 4.48
N SER A 28 1.55 -11.14 3.67
CA SER A 28 1.99 -9.86 3.11
C SER A 28 0.94 -8.75 3.22
N GLY A 29 -0.01 -8.88 4.17
CA GLY A 29 -1.15 -7.96 4.27
C GLY A 29 -2.26 -8.25 3.26
N MET A 30 -2.26 -9.45 2.64
CA MET A 30 -3.28 -9.91 1.70
C MET A 30 -3.94 -11.19 2.22
N ILE A 31 -5.23 -11.35 1.98
CA ILE A 31 -5.95 -12.62 2.10
C ILE A 31 -6.49 -12.99 0.72
N GLU A 32 -6.17 -14.20 0.28
CA GLU A 32 -6.59 -14.71 -1.03
C GLU A 32 -8.11 -14.92 -1.11
N ALA A 33 -8.67 -14.77 -2.29
CA ALA A 33 -10.12 -14.87 -2.56
C ALA A 33 -10.75 -16.18 -2.06
N LYS A 34 -10.02 -17.29 -2.11
CA LYS A 34 -10.49 -18.59 -1.59
C LYS A 34 -10.70 -18.54 -0.08
N ASP A 35 -9.73 -17.98 0.65
CA ASP A 35 -9.77 -17.88 2.11
C ASP A 35 -10.79 -16.81 2.57
N VAL A 36 -10.94 -15.71 1.82
CA VAL A 36 -11.99 -14.71 2.04
C VAL A 36 -13.38 -15.35 1.96
N LYS A 37 -13.66 -16.14 0.91
CA LYS A 37 -14.93 -16.85 0.74
C LYS A 37 -15.18 -17.84 1.88
N GLU A 38 -14.17 -18.61 2.25
CA GLU A 38 -14.26 -19.57 3.36
C GLU A 38 -14.59 -18.86 4.67
N LEU A 39 -13.88 -17.78 5.00
CA LEU A 39 -14.08 -16.99 6.21
C LEU A 39 -15.48 -16.34 6.25
N ILE A 40 -15.99 -15.84 5.11
CA ILE A 40 -17.36 -15.29 5.01
C ILE A 40 -18.40 -16.39 5.32
N VAL A 41 -18.26 -17.57 4.71
CA VAL A 41 -19.16 -18.71 4.97
C VAL A 41 -19.12 -19.11 6.45
N MET A 42 -17.92 -19.23 7.03
CA MET A 42 -17.75 -19.58 8.45
C MET A 42 -18.35 -18.53 9.39
N SER A 43 -18.37 -17.26 8.98
CA SER A 43 -18.91 -16.17 9.80
C SER A 43 -20.44 -16.12 9.82
N GLY A 44 -21.09 -16.64 8.78
CA GLY A 44 -22.53 -16.49 8.55
C GLY A 44 -22.99 -15.05 8.28
N LEU A 45 -22.04 -14.13 8.04
CA LEU A 45 -22.29 -12.71 7.78
C LEU A 45 -22.33 -12.43 6.26
N SER A 46 -22.93 -11.31 5.87
CA SER A 46 -22.70 -10.77 4.53
C SER A 46 -21.24 -10.32 4.38
N GLU A 47 -20.74 -10.25 3.14
CA GLU A 47 -19.37 -9.81 2.85
C GLU A 47 -19.04 -8.46 3.52
N GLU A 48 -19.90 -7.45 3.36
CA GLU A 48 -19.68 -6.13 3.95
C GLU A 48 -19.59 -6.17 5.48
N LYS A 49 -20.48 -6.94 6.15
CA LYS A 49 -20.43 -7.10 7.61
C LYS A 49 -19.16 -7.84 8.06
N PHE A 50 -18.77 -8.88 7.33
CA PHE A 50 -17.52 -9.60 7.62
C PHE A 50 -16.30 -8.70 7.48
N LEU A 51 -16.21 -7.91 6.41
CA LEU A 51 -15.11 -6.96 6.20
C LEU A 51 -15.05 -5.90 7.31
N LEU A 52 -16.19 -5.42 7.82
CA LEU A 52 -16.24 -4.51 8.97
C LEU A 52 -15.72 -5.16 10.26
N GLU A 53 -16.02 -6.43 10.50
CA GLU A 53 -15.43 -7.17 11.63
C GLU A 53 -13.92 -7.37 11.45
N LEU A 54 -13.50 -7.75 10.25
CA LEU A 54 -12.10 -7.98 9.90
C LEU A 54 -11.26 -6.68 9.91
N LEU A 55 -11.90 -5.54 9.73
CA LEU A 55 -11.28 -4.23 9.78
C LEU A 55 -10.54 -3.95 11.10
N LYS A 56 -11.00 -4.56 12.20
CA LYS A 56 -10.34 -4.50 13.51
C LYS A 56 -8.92 -5.08 13.45
N VAL A 57 -8.74 -6.15 12.67
CA VAL A 57 -7.43 -6.79 12.45
C VAL A 57 -6.52 -5.87 11.63
N ALA A 58 -7.04 -5.24 10.55
CA ALA A 58 -6.26 -4.25 9.79
C ALA A 58 -5.81 -3.08 10.68
N ARG A 59 -6.67 -2.60 11.58
CA ARG A 59 -6.39 -1.51 12.51
C ARG A 59 -5.26 -1.80 13.49
N ASP A 60 -5.01 -3.06 13.83
CA ASP A 60 -3.92 -3.45 14.73
C ASP A 60 -2.51 -3.22 14.13
N PHE A 61 -2.42 -3.04 12.81
CA PHE A 61 -1.18 -2.67 12.13
C PHE A 61 -0.92 -1.15 12.14
N ALA A 62 -1.82 -0.33 12.70
CA ALA A 62 -1.64 1.11 12.77
C ALA A 62 -0.46 1.50 13.66
N LEU A 63 0.31 2.51 13.22
CA LEU A 63 1.46 3.06 13.95
C LEU A 63 1.31 4.59 14.12
N PRO A 64 0.26 5.06 14.82
CA PRO A 64 -0.03 6.48 15.00
C PRO A 64 0.77 7.08 16.16
N LYS A 65 2.09 7.18 16.00
CA LYS A 65 3.03 7.61 17.05
C LYS A 65 2.89 9.09 17.47
N ILE A 66 2.13 9.89 16.72
CA ILE A 66 1.90 11.33 16.98
C ILE A 66 0.48 11.56 17.47
N SER A 67 -0.52 11.08 16.69
CA SER A 67 -1.95 11.33 16.97
C SER A 67 -2.57 10.36 17.96
N ASN A 68 -1.99 9.18 18.15
CA ASN A 68 -2.59 8.05 18.86
C ASN A 68 -3.95 7.60 18.26
N PHE A 69 -4.22 7.93 16.99
CA PHE A 69 -5.47 7.66 16.30
C PHE A 69 -5.30 6.51 15.30
N ASN A 70 -5.75 5.32 15.69
CA ASN A 70 -5.62 4.11 14.87
C ASN A 70 -6.69 4.02 13.80
N VAL A 71 -6.29 3.95 12.55
CA VAL A 71 -7.16 3.73 11.39
C VAL A 71 -6.71 2.47 10.65
N GLY A 72 -7.68 1.61 10.32
CA GLY A 72 -7.50 0.48 9.42
C GLY A 72 -8.32 0.65 8.16
N ALA A 73 -7.86 0.07 7.06
CA ALA A 73 -8.59 -0.03 5.81
C ALA A 73 -8.40 -1.41 5.17
N ILE A 74 -9.40 -1.86 4.42
CA ILE A 74 -9.35 -3.09 3.61
C ILE A 74 -9.83 -2.71 2.20
N SER A 75 -8.94 -2.85 1.21
CA SER A 75 -9.31 -2.74 -0.20
C SER A 75 -9.70 -4.12 -0.73
N SER A 76 -10.90 -4.25 -1.30
CA SER A 76 -11.38 -5.49 -1.94
C SER A 76 -11.13 -5.41 -3.44
N GLY A 77 -10.28 -6.30 -3.95
CA GLY A 77 -9.91 -6.37 -5.35
C GLY A 77 -10.98 -6.98 -6.26
N ILE A 78 -10.89 -6.72 -7.55
CA ILE A 78 -11.74 -7.39 -8.55
C ILE A 78 -11.43 -8.89 -8.65
N SER A 79 -10.22 -9.29 -8.27
CA SER A 79 -9.81 -10.70 -8.13
C SER A 79 -10.58 -11.44 -7.02
N GLY A 80 -11.16 -10.71 -6.07
CA GLY A 80 -11.75 -11.25 -4.84
C GLY A 80 -10.77 -11.33 -3.68
N ASN A 81 -9.49 -11.02 -3.88
CA ASN A 81 -8.53 -10.85 -2.80
C ASN A 81 -8.86 -9.59 -1.99
N ILE A 82 -8.43 -9.57 -0.74
CA ILE A 82 -8.51 -8.37 0.10
C ILE A 82 -7.12 -7.96 0.58
N TYR A 83 -6.91 -6.65 0.72
CA TYR A 83 -5.62 -6.04 1.03
C TYR A 83 -5.74 -5.11 2.22
N PHE A 84 -4.97 -5.38 3.25
CA PHE A 84 -4.96 -4.59 4.47
C PHE A 84 -4.09 -3.34 4.32
N GLY A 85 -4.51 -2.27 4.98
CA GLY A 85 -3.75 -1.04 5.18
C GLY A 85 -4.04 -0.45 6.54
N ALA A 86 -3.07 0.27 7.07
CA ALA A 86 -3.19 0.97 8.34
C ALA A 86 -2.36 2.26 8.30
N ASN A 87 -2.77 3.27 9.06
CA ASN A 87 -2.05 4.53 9.10
C ASN A 87 -0.70 4.41 9.82
N GLN A 88 0.27 5.17 9.31
CA GLN A 88 1.62 5.24 9.89
C GLN A 88 2.06 6.69 9.97
N GLU A 89 2.62 7.05 11.11
CA GLU A 89 3.14 8.38 11.38
C GLU A 89 4.62 8.31 11.75
N PHE A 90 5.39 9.28 11.28
CA PHE A 90 6.85 9.27 11.37
C PHE A 90 7.34 10.48 12.19
N PRO A 91 7.50 10.35 13.51
CA PRO A 91 8.04 11.41 14.36
C PRO A 91 9.39 11.92 13.85
N GLY A 92 9.61 13.23 13.93
CA GLY A 92 10.83 13.87 13.43
C GLY A 92 10.82 14.21 11.93
N THR A 93 9.69 13.94 11.24
CA THR A 93 9.48 14.37 9.85
C THR A 93 8.32 15.36 9.75
N SER A 94 8.11 15.90 8.54
CA SER A 94 6.88 16.66 8.24
C SER A 94 5.66 15.76 8.30
N LEU A 95 4.50 16.29 8.76
CA LEU A 95 3.22 15.57 8.75
C LEU A 95 2.79 15.12 7.34
N ASN A 96 3.32 15.72 6.29
CA ASN A 96 3.09 15.28 4.91
C ASN A 96 3.63 13.88 4.59
N PHE A 97 4.48 13.32 5.46
CA PHE A 97 4.93 11.92 5.35
C PHE A 97 3.95 10.92 5.93
N THR A 98 2.94 11.38 6.69
CA THR A 98 1.92 10.49 7.25
C THR A 98 1.25 9.68 6.15
N LEU A 99 1.23 8.37 6.32
CA LEU A 99 0.52 7.45 5.44
C LEU A 99 -0.86 7.16 6.02
N HIS A 100 -1.89 7.34 5.23
CA HIS A 100 -3.26 7.00 5.61
C HIS A 100 -3.58 5.54 5.29
N ALA A 101 -4.50 4.94 6.05
CA ALA A 101 -4.84 3.53 5.92
C ALA A 101 -5.37 3.16 4.53
N GLU A 102 -6.19 4.04 3.93
CA GLU A 102 -6.76 3.85 2.59
C GLU A 102 -5.67 3.84 1.52
N GLN A 103 -4.71 4.79 1.58
CA GLN A 103 -3.56 4.81 0.67
C GLN A 103 -2.69 3.55 0.86
N ALA A 104 -2.49 3.12 2.12
CA ALA A 104 -1.75 1.91 2.45
C ALA A 104 -2.39 0.66 1.84
N SER A 105 -3.71 0.48 1.98
CA SER A 105 -4.42 -0.69 1.43
C SER A 105 -4.43 -0.72 -0.10
N LEU A 106 -4.59 0.44 -0.76
CA LEU A 106 -4.52 0.58 -2.21
C LEU A 106 -3.10 0.32 -2.74
N SER A 107 -2.08 0.86 -2.07
CA SER A 107 -0.68 0.58 -2.40
C SER A 107 -0.36 -0.91 -2.24
N ASN A 108 -0.84 -1.53 -1.17
CA ASN A 108 -0.68 -2.96 -0.93
C ASN A 108 -1.31 -3.80 -2.06
N ALA A 109 -2.56 -3.50 -2.47
CA ALA A 109 -3.21 -4.14 -3.60
C ALA A 109 -2.39 -4.01 -4.88
N ALA A 110 -1.90 -2.80 -5.16
CA ALA A 110 -1.08 -2.54 -6.32
C ALA A 110 0.25 -3.31 -6.30
N LEU A 111 0.92 -3.44 -5.15
CA LEU A 111 2.17 -4.22 -5.02
C LEU A 111 1.94 -5.72 -5.28
N HIS A 112 0.74 -6.24 -5.00
CA HIS A 112 0.33 -7.61 -5.30
C HIS A 112 -0.20 -7.80 -6.74
N GLY A 113 -0.18 -6.75 -7.57
CA GLY A 113 -0.60 -6.85 -8.97
C GLY A 113 -2.13 -6.86 -9.16
N GLU A 114 -2.90 -6.37 -8.18
CA GLU A 114 -4.35 -6.19 -8.33
C GLU A 114 -4.64 -5.19 -9.46
N LEU A 115 -5.64 -5.50 -10.27
CA LEU A 115 -5.97 -4.73 -11.47
C LEU A 115 -7.23 -3.86 -11.32
N GLY A 116 -7.80 -3.80 -10.13
CA GLY A 116 -8.95 -2.94 -9.84
C GLY A 116 -9.52 -3.17 -8.46
N ILE A 117 -10.22 -2.18 -7.92
CA ILE A 117 -10.81 -2.21 -6.58
C ILE A 117 -12.32 -2.09 -6.67
N LYS A 118 -13.05 -2.97 -5.99
CA LYS A 118 -14.52 -2.95 -5.87
C LYS A 118 -14.98 -2.06 -4.72
N SER A 119 -14.26 -2.13 -3.59
CA SER A 119 -14.63 -1.37 -2.39
C SER A 119 -13.42 -1.11 -1.50
N VAL A 120 -13.53 -0.06 -0.70
CA VAL A 120 -12.64 0.22 0.43
C VAL A 120 -13.48 0.24 1.70
N THR A 121 -13.22 -0.70 2.60
CA THR A 121 -13.79 -0.73 3.95
C THR A 121 -12.83 0.01 4.86
N VAL A 122 -13.31 0.99 5.61
CA VAL A 122 -12.45 1.86 6.43
C VAL A 122 -13.12 2.24 7.74
N THR A 123 -12.31 2.44 8.79
CA THR A 123 -12.78 2.73 10.16
C THR A 123 -13.57 4.04 10.26
N TYR A 124 -13.15 5.06 9.51
CA TYR A 124 -13.74 6.41 9.52
C TYR A 124 -13.90 6.92 8.09
N ILE A 125 -14.74 7.95 7.92
CA ILE A 125 -14.93 8.58 6.61
C ILE A 125 -13.57 9.01 6.02
N PRO A 126 -13.23 8.63 4.77
CA PRO A 126 -11.97 9.02 4.13
C PRO A 126 -11.80 10.55 4.10
N CYS A 127 -10.62 11.04 4.47
CA CYS A 127 -10.29 12.46 4.37
C CYS A 127 -10.17 12.89 2.90
N CYS A 128 -10.11 14.21 2.64
CA CYS A 128 -10.05 14.73 1.27
C CYS A 128 -8.84 14.20 0.48
N LEU A 129 -7.68 14.00 1.13
CA LEU A 129 -6.49 13.44 0.48
C LEU A 129 -6.71 12.00 0.00
N CYS A 130 -7.33 11.15 0.84
CA CYS A 130 -7.64 9.77 0.48
C CYS A 130 -8.68 9.69 -0.65
N ARG A 131 -9.71 10.56 -0.61
CA ARG A 131 -10.68 10.65 -1.70
C ARG A 131 -10.02 11.03 -3.02
N GLN A 132 -9.13 12.03 -2.99
CA GLN A 132 -8.37 12.47 -4.15
C GLN A 132 -7.43 11.35 -4.66
N PHE A 133 -6.79 10.58 -3.77
CA PHE A 133 -5.94 9.45 -4.15
C PHE A 133 -6.75 8.35 -4.86
N MET A 134 -7.97 8.06 -4.40
CA MET A 134 -8.89 7.09 -5.00
C MET A 134 -9.35 7.47 -6.41
N LEU A 135 -9.34 8.76 -6.78
CA LEU A 135 -9.72 9.23 -8.11
C LEU A 135 -8.78 8.75 -9.23
N GLU A 136 -7.59 8.22 -8.89
CA GLU A 136 -6.68 7.59 -9.86
C GLU A 136 -7.15 6.20 -10.34
N LEU A 137 -8.11 5.59 -9.65
CA LEU A 137 -8.68 4.30 -10.05
C LEU A 137 -9.56 4.42 -11.30
N ASP A 138 -9.68 3.33 -12.05
CA ASP A 138 -10.46 3.31 -13.30
C ASP A 138 -11.95 3.56 -13.08
N ASN A 139 -12.51 2.92 -12.06
CA ASN A 139 -13.91 3.03 -11.68
C ASN A 139 -14.14 3.90 -10.45
N ALA A 140 -13.32 4.96 -10.29
CA ALA A 140 -13.27 5.75 -9.07
C ALA A 140 -14.64 6.21 -8.56
N MET A 141 -15.49 6.74 -9.43
CA MET A 141 -16.76 7.32 -9.01
C MET A 141 -17.76 6.28 -8.48
N ASP A 142 -17.66 5.04 -8.94
CA ASP A 142 -18.52 3.91 -8.52
C ASP A 142 -17.89 3.08 -7.37
N LEU A 143 -16.68 3.46 -6.94
CA LEU A 143 -15.98 2.80 -5.84
C LEU A 143 -16.81 2.86 -4.56
N LYS A 144 -17.14 1.70 -4.00
CA LYS A 144 -17.87 1.62 -2.74
C LYS A 144 -16.95 1.94 -1.57
N ILE A 145 -17.41 2.79 -0.68
CA ILE A 145 -16.79 3.12 0.61
C ILE A 145 -17.67 2.56 1.71
N ILE A 146 -17.20 1.50 2.35
CA ILE A 146 -17.94 0.78 3.39
C ILE A 146 -17.49 1.31 4.74
N LEU A 147 -18.42 1.92 5.47
CA LEU A 147 -18.24 2.49 6.81
C LEU A 147 -19.05 1.67 7.83
N PRO A 148 -18.73 1.75 9.12
CA PRO A 148 -19.46 1.00 10.15
C PRO A 148 -20.98 1.25 10.19
N ASP A 149 -21.43 2.45 9.79
CA ASP A 149 -22.81 2.91 9.84
C ASP A 149 -23.50 3.00 8.47
N LYS A 150 -22.73 2.99 7.37
CA LYS A 150 -23.29 3.17 6.00
C LYS A 150 -22.30 2.74 4.91
N THR A 151 -22.83 2.50 3.72
CA THR A 151 -22.06 2.34 2.49
C THR A 151 -22.38 3.50 1.55
N LEU A 152 -21.34 4.15 1.03
CA LEU A 152 -21.39 5.27 0.09
C LEU A 152 -20.62 4.91 -1.18
N THR A 153 -20.78 5.69 -2.24
CA THR A 153 -19.85 5.70 -3.37
C THR A 153 -18.85 6.86 -3.23
N LEU A 154 -17.71 6.77 -3.93
CA LEU A 154 -16.78 7.90 -3.95
C LEU A 154 -17.46 9.15 -4.56
N LYS A 155 -18.39 8.97 -5.50
CA LYS A 155 -19.21 10.04 -6.07
C LYS A 155 -19.99 10.82 -5.01
N ASP A 156 -20.53 10.14 -3.99
CA ASP A 156 -21.26 10.80 -2.89
C ASP A 156 -20.32 11.67 -2.04
N LEU A 157 -19.02 11.32 -2.00
CA LEU A 157 -18.01 12.01 -1.22
C LEU A 157 -17.26 13.09 -2.00
N VAL A 158 -17.25 13.01 -3.34
CA VAL A 158 -16.57 13.95 -4.24
C VAL A 158 -17.50 14.26 -5.41
N PRO A 159 -18.51 15.11 -5.21
CA PRO A 159 -19.51 15.40 -6.25
C PRO A 159 -18.94 16.17 -7.45
N TYR A 160 -17.82 16.89 -7.26
CA TYR A 160 -17.11 17.64 -8.30
C TYR A 160 -15.63 17.21 -8.30
N PRO A 161 -15.31 16.06 -8.90
CA PRO A 161 -13.96 15.53 -8.88
C PRO A 161 -12.99 16.31 -9.78
N PHE A 162 -11.72 16.39 -9.37
CA PHE A 162 -10.61 16.74 -10.24
C PHE A 162 -9.67 15.53 -10.32
N GLY A 163 -9.56 14.92 -11.48
CA GLY A 163 -8.83 13.67 -11.64
C GLY A 163 -8.04 13.58 -12.95
N PRO A 164 -7.53 12.41 -13.31
CA PRO A 164 -6.68 12.23 -14.49
C PRO A 164 -7.25 12.78 -15.78
N SER A 165 -8.56 12.62 -15.99
CA SER A 165 -9.24 13.07 -17.22
C SER A 165 -9.20 14.59 -17.41
N ASP A 166 -9.19 15.37 -16.31
CA ASP A 166 -9.12 16.83 -16.36
C ASP A 166 -7.76 17.32 -16.87
N LEU A 167 -6.73 16.49 -16.75
CA LEU A 167 -5.38 16.71 -17.27
C LEU A 167 -5.12 15.97 -18.59
N GLY A 168 -6.16 15.43 -19.23
CA GLY A 168 -6.03 14.68 -20.50
C GLY A 168 -5.35 13.32 -20.35
N ILE A 169 -5.24 12.79 -19.13
CA ILE A 169 -4.58 11.51 -18.85
C ILE A 169 -5.60 10.37 -18.93
N THR A 170 -5.31 9.38 -19.78
CA THR A 170 -6.11 8.15 -19.93
C THR A 170 -5.59 6.98 -19.10
N ALA A 171 -4.32 7.04 -18.67
CA ALA A 171 -3.75 6.06 -17.75
C ALA A 171 -4.51 6.04 -16.42
N ARG A 172 -4.63 4.86 -15.81
CA ARG A 172 -5.28 4.70 -14.52
C ARG A 172 -4.41 3.84 -13.60
N PHE A 173 -4.46 4.17 -12.32
CA PHE A 173 -3.81 3.38 -11.28
C PHE A 173 -4.42 1.97 -11.21
N MET A 174 -3.57 0.96 -10.99
CA MET A 174 -3.91 -0.47 -10.97
C MET A 174 -4.27 -1.08 -12.35
N ARG A 175 -3.95 -0.43 -13.44
CA ARG A 175 -3.83 -1.13 -14.72
C ARG A 175 -2.45 -1.77 -14.84
N GLU A 176 -2.31 -2.68 -15.81
CA GLU A 176 -1.00 -3.24 -16.11
C GLU A 176 -0.04 -2.13 -16.57
N ILE A 177 1.11 -2.02 -15.90
CA ILE A 177 2.12 -0.99 -16.15
C ILE A 177 3.45 -1.67 -16.47
N ASP A 178 4.07 -1.27 -17.56
CA ASP A 178 5.44 -1.60 -17.92
C ASP A 178 6.11 -0.36 -18.52
N ASN A 179 7.00 0.26 -17.74
CA ASN A 179 7.72 1.47 -18.17
C ASN A 179 8.99 1.14 -18.96
N GLY A 180 9.21 -0.13 -19.34
CA GLY A 180 10.35 -0.57 -20.15
C GLY A 180 11.69 -0.63 -19.42
N LEU A 181 11.74 -0.38 -18.12
CA LEU A 181 13.00 -0.32 -17.37
C LEU A 181 13.66 -1.69 -17.15
N MET A 182 12.94 -2.78 -17.42
CA MET A 182 13.46 -4.16 -17.31
C MET A 182 13.89 -4.76 -18.65
N LYS A 183 13.76 -4.03 -19.76
CA LYS A 183 14.13 -4.53 -21.07
C LYS A 183 15.63 -4.80 -21.15
N ASN A 184 16.00 -6.04 -21.55
CA ASN A 184 17.39 -6.51 -21.68
C ASN A 184 18.20 -6.42 -20.36
N VAL A 185 17.57 -6.51 -19.19
CA VAL A 185 18.23 -6.46 -17.90
C VAL A 185 18.36 -7.83 -17.30
N THR A 186 19.59 -8.23 -16.97
CA THR A 186 19.88 -9.40 -16.13
C THR A 186 19.96 -8.98 -14.68
N CYS A 187 19.48 -9.81 -13.78
CA CYS A 187 19.47 -9.55 -12.34
C CYS A 187 20.42 -10.53 -11.62
N PRO A 188 21.70 -10.20 -11.47
CA PRO A 188 22.63 -11.04 -10.74
C PRO A 188 22.29 -11.07 -9.25
N SER A 189 22.62 -12.17 -8.58
CA SER A 189 22.24 -12.42 -7.17
C SER A 189 22.86 -11.40 -6.20
N ASP A 190 24.08 -10.94 -6.46
CA ASP A 190 24.78 -9.91 -5.68
C ASP A 190 24.12 -8.52 -5.78
N LYS A 191 23.26 -8.30 -6.78
CA LYS A 191 22.50 -7.07 -7.00
C LYS A 191 20.99 -7.26 -6.83
N ALA A 192 20.55 -8.32 -6.16
CA ALA A 192 19.13 -8.66 -6.02
C ALA A 192 18.28 -7.48 -5.51
N VAL A 193 18.72 -6.76 -4.48
CA VAL A 193 17.96 -5.62 -3.91
C VAL A 193 17.80 -4.48 -4.93
N ALA A 194 18.87 -4.13 -5.66
CA ALA A 194 18.80 -3.11 -6.70
C ALA A 194 17.90 -3.56 -7.89
N CYS A 195 17.93 -4.85 -8.21
CA CYS A 195 17.04 -5.40 -9.24
C CYS A 195 15.57 -5.33 -8.83
N GLU A 196 15.23 -5.68 -7.60
CA GLU A 196 13.86 -5.56 -7.10
C GLU A 196 13.41 -4.08 -7.04
N ALA A 197 14.28 -3.15 -6.63
CA ALA A 197 13.99 -1.72 -6.71
C ALA A 197 13.74 -1.26 -8.17
N ARG A 198 14.51 -1.79 -9.14
CA ARG A 198 14.31 -1.49 -10.57
C ARG A 198 12.99 -2.07 -11.10
N LYS A 199 12.62 -3.29 -10.70
CA LYS A 199 11.31 -3.87 -11.02
C LYS A 199 10.17 -3.01 -10.45
N ALA A 200 10.31 -2.51 -9.22
CA ALA A 200 9.35 -1.61 -8.61
C ALA A 200 9.25 -0.29 -9.39
N ALA A 201 10.38 0.32 -9.79
CA ALA A 201 10.40 1.50 -10.63
C ALA A 201 9.73 1.25 -11.99
N ASN A 202 9.94 0.07 -12.60
CA ASN A 202 9.29 -0.33 -13.85
C ASN A 202 7.77 -0.40 -13.75
N LYS A 203 7.23 -0.55 -12.55
CA LYS A 203 5.79 -0.59 -12.27
C LYS A 203 5.26 0.71 -11.64
N SER A 204 6.04 1.81 -11.63
CA SER A 204 5.58 3.11 -11.17
C SER A 204 4.37 3.59 -11.96
N TYR A 205 3.38 4.12 -11.27
CA TYR A 205 2.30 4.88 -11.88
C TYR A 205 2.68 6.35 -11.90
N SER A 206 3.20 6.83 -13.03
CA SER A 206 3.77 8.19 -13.16
C SER A 206 3.33 8.88 -14.45
N PRO A 207 2.02 9.01 -14.69
CA PRO A 207 1.50 9.51 -15.97
C PRO A 207 1.66 11.03 -16.17
N TYR A 208 1.93 11.78 -15.11
CA TYR A 208 2.01 13.24 -15.14
C TYR A 208 3.43 13.75 -15.37
N SER A 209 4.44 13.08 -14.79
CA SER A 209 5.84 13.52 -14.89
C SER A 209 6.74 12.60 -15.72
N ASN A 210 6.30 11.39 -16.00
CA ASN A 210 7.12 10.31 -16.57
C ASN A 210 8.41 10.05 -15.78
N SER A 211 8.35 10.26 -14.45
CA SER A 211 9.48 10.08 -13.55
C SER A 211 9.28 8.81 -12.74
N PHE A 212 10.02 7.76 -13.08
CA PHE A 212 9.88 6.45 -12.50
C PHE A 212 10.80 6.30 -11.29
N SER A 213 10.29 5.69 -10.22
CA SER A 213 11.08 5.46 -9.01
C SER A 213 10.58 4.23 -8.25
N GLY A 214 11.51 3.42 -7.77
CA GLY A 214 11.23 2.24 -6.96
C GLY A 214 12.26 2.09 -5.84
N VAL A 215 11.79 1.62 -4.70
CA VAL A 215 12.62 1.32 -3.54
C VAL A 215 12.51 -0.15 -3.19
N ALA A 216 13.61 -0.76 -2.79
CA ALA A 216 13.64 -2.06 -2.16
C ALA A 216 14.36 -1.98 -0.81
N LEU A 217 13.78 -2.63 0.19
CA LEU A 217 14.35 -2.83 1.52
C LEU A 217 14.62 -4.31 1.72
N GLN A 218 15.86 -4.66 2.06
CA GLN A 218 16.18 -6.01 2.52
C GLN A 218 16.18 -6.04 4.04
N VAL A 219 15.60 -7.09 4.60
CA VAL A 219 15.59 -7.33 6.04
C VAL A 219 16.56 -8.44 6.42
N LYS A 220 16.88 -8.55 7.71
CA LYS A 220 17.91 -9.45 8.27
C LYS A 220 17.69 -10.92 7.95
N ASP A 221 16.44 -11.34 7.72
CA ASP A 221 16.11 -12.74 7.34
C ASP A 221 16.24 -12.99 5.82
N GLY A 222 16.67 -12.00 5.05
CA GLY A 222 16.92 -12.08 3.62
C GLY A 222 15.75 -11.69 2.73
N ARG A 223 14.53 -11.52 3.26
CA ARG A 223 13.37 -11.07 2.48
C ARG A 223 13.60 -9.67 1.92
N ILE A 224 13.02 -9.38 0.76
CA ILE A 224 13.10 -8.08 0.10
C ILE A 224 11.68 -7.56 -0.10
N MET A 225 11.37 -6.40 0.51
CA MET A 225 10.13 -5.66 0.33
C MET A 225 10.35 -4.58 -0.71
N THR A 226 9.33 -4.26 -1.49
CA THR A 226 9.41 -3.24 -2.53
C THR A 226 8.32 -2.18 -2.37
N GLY A 227 8.59 -0.99 -2.88
CA GLY A 227 7.63 0.09 -3.01
C GLY A 227 7.85 0.83 -4.32
N ARG A 228 6.76 1.27 -4.93
CA ARG A 228 6.79 2.01 -6.19
C ARG A 228 6.21 3.40 -6.04
N TYR A 229 6.66 4.32 -6.87
CA TYR A 229 6.10 5.67 -6.96
C TYR A 229 4.70 5.62 -7.57
N ILE A 230 3.77 6.37 -6.97
CA ILE A 230 2.37 6.46 -7.42
C ILE A 230 2.01 7.94 -7.46
N GLU A 231 1.82 8.48 -8.65
CA GLU A 231 1.41 9.86 -8.84
C GLU A 231 -0.09 10.08 -8.65
N ASN A 232 -0.44 11.34 -8.47
CA ASN A 232 -1.81 11.82 -8.35
C ASN A 232 -2.00 13.11 -9.14
N ALA A 233 -3.18 13.33 -9.72
CA ALA A 233 -3.54 14.53 -10.47
C ALA A 233 -3.34 15.83 -9.66
N ALA A 234 -3.50 15.77 -8.35
CA ALA A 234 -3.23 16.88 -7.43
C ALA A 234 -1.78 16.97 -6.94
N TYR A 235 -0.86 16.29 -7.58
CA TYR A 235 0.60 16.23 -7.42
C TYR A 235 1.10 15.95 -6.00
N ASN A 236 0.84 16.83 -5.02
CA ASN A 236 1.32 16.71 -3.64
C ASN A 236 0.70 15.55 -2.84
N ILE A 237 -0.27 14.84 -3.42
CA ILE A 237 -0.90 13.64 -2.85
C ILE A 237 -0.20 12.35 -3.35
N SER A 238 0.73 12.50 -4.27
CA SER A 238 1.53 11.38 -4.82
C SER A 238 2.26 10.64 -3.71
N MET A 239 2.29 9.30 -3.81
CA MET A 239 2.93 8.45 -2.80
C MET A 239 4.38 8.16 -3.18
N ASN A 240 5.31 8.54 -2.30
CA ASN A 240 6.73 8.21 -2.42
C ASN A 240 6.95 6.69 -2.31
N PRO A 241 7.88 6.09 -3.09
CA PRO A 241 8.15 4.65 -3.04
C PRO A 241 8.70 4.18 -1.69
N MET A 242 9.39 5.01 -0.91
CA MET A 242 9.84 4.66 0.44
C MET A 242 8.63 4.53 1.39
N THR A 243 7.64 5.40 1.29
CA THR A 243 6.40 5.29 2.07
C THR A 243 5.66 3.98 1.75
N ALA A 244 5.59 3.61 0.46
CA ALA A 244 4.95 2.36 0.02
C ALA A 244 5.67 1.13 0.59
N VAL A 245 7.01 1.07 0.53
CA VAL A 245 7.76 -0.10 1.04
C VAL A 245 7.76 -0.20 2.56
N VAL A 246 7.77 0.93 3.29
CA VAL A 246 7.67 0.94 4.75
C VAL A 246 6.29 0.44 5.19
N SER A 247 5.23 0.78 4.44
CA SER A 247 3.90 0.21 4.64
C SER A 247 3.90 -1.31 4.40
N SER A 248 4.48 -1.76 3.29
CA SER A 248 4.60 -3.19 2.98
C SER A 248 5.34 -3.94 4.09
N LEU A 249 6.47 -3.43 4.56
CA LEU A 249 7.23 -4.00 5.67
C LEU A 249 6.35 -4.19 6.93
N ASN A 250 5.58 -3.18 7.31
CA ASN A 250 4.65 -3.25 8.43
C ASN A 250 3.55 -4.31 8.23
N MET A 251 3.01 -4.43 7.00
CA MET A 251 1.99 -5.44 6.66
C MET A 251 2.54 -6.88 6.74
N HIS A 252 3.85 -7.08 6.51
CA HIS A 252 4.53 -8.36 6.73
C HIS A 252 4.83 -8.65 8.21
N GLY A 253 4.39 -7.80 9.14
CA GLY A 253 4.65 -7.95 10.57
C GLY A 253 6.09 -7.66 10.98
N LEU A 254 6.89 -7.05 10.10
CA LEU A 254 8.29 -6.71 10.34
C LEU A 254 8.44 -5.36 11.04
N GLU A 255 9.58 -5.19 11.69
CA GLU A 255 9.91 -3.94 12.39
C GLU A 255 10.98 -3.14 11.62
N TYR A 256 11.04 -1.84 11.83
CA TYR A 256 11.98 -0.96 11.13
C TYR A 256 13.45 -1.31 11.40
N HIS A 257 13.76 -1.85 12.59
CA HIS A 257 15.11 -2.29 12.95
C HIS A 257 15.55 -3.59 12.26
N ASP A 258 14.64 -4.28 11.56
CA ASP A 258 14.97 -5.45 10.74
C ASP A 258 15.61 -5.05 9.41
N ILE A 259 15.44 -3.80 8.97
CA ILE A 259 16.03 -3.31 7.72
C ILE A 259 17.55 -3.37 7.82
N CYS A 260 18.21 -4.03 6.87
CA CYS A 260 19.67 -4.12 6.78
C CYS A 260 20.24 -3.52 5.49
N LYS A 261 19.40 -3.31 4.46
CA LYS A 261 19.79 -2.64 3.21
C LYS A 261 18.60 -1.88 2.61
N ALA A 262 18.87 -0.72 2.02
CA ALA A 262 17.89 0.10 1.33
C ALA A 262 18.46 0.59 -0.01
N VAL A 263 17.73 0.39 -1.11
CA VAL A 263 18.13 0.80 -2.46
C VAL A 263 16.98 1.54 -3.13
N ILE A 264 17.27 2.69 -3.73
CA ILE A 264 16.36 3.40 -4.63
C ILE A 264 16.89 3.36 -6.06
N VAL A 265 16.00 3.10 -7.02
CA VAL A 265 16.32 3.13 -8.46
C VAL A 265 15.47 4.21 -9.13
N GLU A 266 16.15 5.06 -9.91
CA GLU A 266 15.53 6.08 -10.75
C GLU A 266 16.27 6.21 -12.09
N PRO A 267 15.59 6.52 -13.22
CA PRO A 267 16.24 6.98 -14.43
C PRO A 267 17.08 8.26 -14.20
N LYS A 268 18.16 8.40 -14.94
CA LYS A 268 19.01 9.62 -14.91
C LYS A 268 18.24 10.87 -15.32
N LYS A 269 17.27 10.73 -16.22
CA LYS A 269 16.47 11.82 -16.81
C LYS A 269 15.06 11.88 -16.21
N ASN A 270 14.93 11.88 -14.90
CA ASN A 270 13.66 12.14 -14.24
C ASN A 270 13.42 13.65 -14.09
N THR A 271 12.18 14.10 -14.36
CA THR A 271 11.74 15.48 -14.08
C THR A 271 11.55 15.71 -12.58
N VAL A 272 11.08 14.68 -11.87
CA VAL A 272 10.89 14.67 -10.41
C VAL A 272 11.74 13.56 -9.80
N SER A 273 12.34 13.80 -8.64
CA SER A 273 13.13 12.80 -7.92
C SER A 273 12.51 12.51 -6.55
N GLN A 274 12.55 11.24 -6.17
CA GLN A 274 12.07 10.77 -4.87
C GLN A 274 13.20 10.54 -3.86
N ILE A 275 14.45 10.80 -4.24
CA ILE A 275 15.64 10.45 -3.46
C ILE A 275 15.65 11.15 -2.10
N GLU A 276 15.49 12.48 -2.07
CA GLU A 276 15.61 13.23 -0.81
C GLU A 276 14.44 12.92 0.14
N THR A 277 13.24 12.74 -0.41
CA THR A 277 12.07 12.28 0.36
C THR A 277 12.31 10.89 0.93
N ALA A 278 12.85 9.97 0.14
CA ALA A 278 13.18 8.61 0.58
C ALA A 278 14.26 8.59 1.66
N LYS A 279 15.33 9.40 1.53
CA LYS A 279 16.37 9.56 2.56
C LYS A 279 15.79 10.06 3.87
N THR A 280 14.95 11.09 3.81
CA THR A 280 14.31 11.69 5.00
C THR A 280 13.49 10.66 5.75
N LEU A 281 12.66 9.89 5.03
CA LEU A 281 11.82 8.86 5.64
C LEU A 281 12.64 7.68 6.17
N LEU A 282 13.64 7.20 5.41
CA LEU A 282 14.53 6.13 5.86
C LEU A 282 15.23 6.50 7.17
N LYS A 283 15.75 7.72 7.25
CA LYS A 283 16.41 8.24 8.48
C LYS A 283 15.46 8.26 9.67
N ALA A 284 14.18 8.55 9.46
CA ALA A 284 13.18 8.59 10.53
C ALA A 284 12.80 7.18 11.04
N VAL A 285 12.84 6.16 10.17
CA VAL A 285 12.47 4.78 10.55
C VAL A 285 13.69 3.95 10.97
N ASN A 286 14.84 4.14 10.33
CA ASN A 286 16.12 3.47 10.67
C ASN A 286 17.31 4.31 10.24
N ASN A 287 17.86 5.09 11.15
CA ASN A 287 18.97 6.00 10.90
C ASN A 287 20.35 5.32 10.79
N ALA A 288 20.42 4.01 11.03
CA ALA A 288 21.66 3.25 10.89
C ALA A 288 21.91 2.78 9.45
N ILE A 289 20.89 2.90 8.57
CA ILE A 289 20.95 2.42 7.19
C ILE A 289 21.05 3.61 6.23
N GLU A 290 22.03 3.57 5.36
CA GLU A 290 22.15 4.53 4.25
C GLU A 290 21.35 4.05 3.02
N LEU A 291 20.79 5.00 2.29
CA LEU A 291 20.08 4.74 1.04
C LEU A 291 21.07 4.65 -0.12
N GLU A 292 21.26 3.45 -0.67
CA GLU A 292 21.99 3.25 -1.91
C GLU A 292 21.18 3.81 -3.09
N ILE A 293 21.79 4.66 -3.91
CA ILE A 293 21.15 5.33 -5.04
C ILE A 293 21.68 4.71 -6.33
N VAL A 294 20.79 4.16 -7.14
CA VAL A 294 21.11 3.58 -8.44
C VAL A 294 20.38 4.36 -9.53
N LYS A 295 21.17 5.09 -10.34
CA LYS A 295 20.66 5.79 -11.53
C LYS A 295 20.83 4.89 -12.76
N ILE A 296 19.72 4.71 -13.49
CA ILE A 296 19.67 3.90 -14.72
C ILE A 296 19.44 4.76 -15.95
N ASP A 297 19.81 4.24 -17.13
CA ASP A 297 19.58 4.88 -18.43
C ASP A 297 18.17 4.63 -18.95
#